data_cea7bebd7ba2a2be4a72b83dc954c6c3
#
_entry.id   cea7bebd7ba2a2be4a72b83dc954c6c3
#
_cell.length_a   1.000
_cell.length_b   1.000
_cell.length_c   1.000
_cell.angle_alpha   90.00
_cell.angle_beta   90.00
_cell.angle_gamma   90.00
#
_symmetry.space_group_name_H-M   'P 1'
#
loop_
_entity.id
_entity.type
_entity.pdbx_description
1 polymer ?
#
loop_
_entity_poly.entity_id
_entity_poly.type
_entity_poly.pdbx_seq_one_letter_code
_entity_poly.pdbx_strand_id
1 'polypeptide(L)'
;MSDCLFCKIAQGEIPCQKIYEDDDVLAFLDISQTTVGHTLVIPKKHFDNFLATPKEIMHKCMDVAQTIGQVQIRDLHAKGVNILSNCYKEAGQTIMHFHIHVIPRYYEGDGFKLEMHENHELPNLNLPAIASSIKKGI
;
A
#
# COMPACT_ATOMS: atom_id res chain seq x y z
N MET A 1 -5.00 17.50 -8.02
CA MET A 1 -5.17 16.97 -9.39
C MET A 1 -6.63 16.67 -9.60
N SER A 2 -7.25 17.33 -10.56
CA SER A 2 -8.69 17.21 -10.78
C SER A 2 -9.14 15.83 -11.25
N ASP A 3 -8.23 15.07 -11.89
CA ASP A 3 -8.57 13.75 -12.41
C ASP A 3 -8.19 12.59 -11.49
N CYS A 4 -7.53 12.89 -10.38
CA CYS A 4 -7.10 11.85 -9.45
C CYS A 4 -8.27 11.39 -8.57
N LEU A 5 -8.62 10.12 -8.67
CA LEU A 5 -9.69 9.52 -7.87
C LEU A 5 -9.46 9.72 -6.37
N PHE A 6 -8.24 9.46 -5.91
CA PHE A 6 -7.94 9.55 -4.47
C PHE A 6 -7.87 11.00 -3.99
N CYS A 7 -7.47 11.95 -4.84
CA CYS A 7 -7.57 13.36 -4.50
C CYS A 7 -9.03 13.76 -4.29
N LYS A 8 -9.93 13.27 -5.14
CA LYS A 8 -11.36 13.56 -5.02
C LYS A 8 -11.95 12.94 -3.75
N ILE A 9 -11.53 11.73 -3.40
CA ILE A 9 -11.95 11.09 -2.16
C ILE A 9 -11.43 11.87 -0.96
N ALA A 10 -10.16 12.29 -0.99
CA ALA A 10 -9.55 13.05 0.09
C ALA A 10 -10.22 14.40 0.31
N GLN A 11 -10.74 15.02 -0.76
CA GLN A 11 -11.43 16.29 -0.71
C GLN A 11 -12.92 16.16 -0.39
N GLY A 12 -13.43 14.95 -0.29
CA GLY A 12 -14.84 14.71 0.00
C GLY A 12 -15.76 14.78 -1.20
N GLU A 13 -15.22 14.91 -2.41
CA GLU A 13 -16.03 14.95 -3.64
C GLU A 13 -16.62 13.60 -4.00
N ILE A 14 -15.92 12.53 -3.65
CA ILE A 14 -16.38 11.16 -3.86
C ILE A 14 -16.49 10.50 -2.49
N PRO A 15 -17.64 9.90 -2.15
CA PRO A 15 -17.83 9.29 -0.85
C PRO A 15 -16.98 8.02 -0.70
N CYS A 16 -16.62 7.71 0.54
CA CYS A 16 -15.91 6.50 0.90
C CYS A 16 -16.31 6.07 2.30
N GLN A 17 -16.01 4.82 2.66
CA GLN A 17 -16.21 4.32 4.02
C GLN A 17 -14.94 4.61 4.81
N LYS A 18 -14.94 5.73 5.53
CA LYS A 18 -13.77 6.18 6.28
C LYS A 18 -13.51 5.30 7.50
N ILE A 19 -12.23 5.03 7.74
CA ILE A 19 -11.75 4.34 8.92
C ILE A 19 -11.00 5.30 9.83
N TYR A 20 -10.22 6.19 9.24
CA TYR A 20 -9.40 7.16 9.96
C TYR A 20 -9.17 8.40 9.11
N GLU A 21 -9.12 9.54 9.76
CA GLU A 21 -8.83 10.80 9.07
C GLU A 21 -8.16 11.78 10.01
N ASP A 22 -7.10 12.40 9.55
CA ASP A 22 -6.50 13.58 10.18
C ASP A 22 -6.16 14.61 9.10
N ASP A 23 -5.36 15.62 9.42
CA ASP A 23 -5.04 16.68 8.46
C ASP A 23 -4.25 16.17 7.25
N ASP A 24 -3.47 15.11 7.42
CA ASP A 24 -2.53 14.64 6.40
C ASP A 24 -2.89 13.28 5.79
N VAL A 25 -3.64 12.46 6.50
CA VAL A 25 -3.87 11.04 6.15
C VAL A 25 -5.35 10.71 6.16
N LEU A 26 -5.76 9.91 5.20
CA LEU A 26 -7.10 9.34 5.14
C LEU A 26 -6.97 7.82 4.95
N ALA A 27 -7.75 7.05 5.71
CA ALA A 27 -7.87 5.61 5.52
C ALA A 27 -9.33 5.25 5.29
N PHE A 28 -9.57 4.38 4.33
CA PHE A 28 -10.94 3.98 3.95
C PHE A 28 -10.94 2.58 3.36
N LEU A 29 -12.10 1.95 3.37
CA LEU A 29 -12.24 0.62 2.78
C LEU A 29 -12.13 0.69 1.26
N ASP A 30 -11.38 -0.24 0.68
CA ASP A 30 -11.41 -0.43 -0.77
C ASP A 30 -12.80 -0.92 -1.16
N ILE A 31 -13.43 -0.24 -2.12
CA ILE A 31 -14.77 -0.62 -2.56
C ILE A 31 -14.79 -2.00 -3.21
N SER A 32 -13.66 -2.41 -3.77
CA SER A 32 -13.46 -3.73 -4.37
C SER A 32 -12.70 -4.62 -3.39
N GLN A 33 -13.38 -5.04 -2.34
CA GLN A 33 -12.77 -5.84 -1.28
C GLN A 33 -12.11 -7.10 -1.82
N THR A 34 -10.79 -7.16 -1.72
CA THR A 34 -10.03 -8.37 -2.04
C THR A 34 -10.22 -9.41 -0.94
N THR A 35 -10.13 -8.96 0.31
CA THR A 35 -10.53 -9.73 1.49
C THR A 35 -11.40 -8.82 2.34
N VAL A 36 -12.13 -9.40 3.28
CA VAL A 36 -13.02 -8.60 4.14
C VAL A 36 -12.19 -7.69 5.05
N GLY A 37 -12.37 -6.39 4.88
CA GLY A 37 -11.62 -5.39 5.63
C GLY A 37 -10.43 -4.80 4.88
N HIS A 38 -10.27 -5.13 3.60
CA HIS A 38 -9.22 -4.55 2.76
C HIS A 38 -9.29 -3.03 2.80
N THR A 39 -8.27 -2.41 3.33
CA THR A 39 -8.20 -0.98 3.62
C THR A 39 -7.11 -0.32 2.80
N LEU A 40 -7.36 0.93 2.41
CA LEU A 40 -6.39 1.78 1.75
C LEU A 40 -6.03 2.94 2.69
N VAL A 41 -4.75 3.27 2.75
CA VAL A 41 -4.23 4.43 3.48
C VAL A 41 -3.57 5.34 2.48
N ILE A 42 -4.01 6.60 2.44
CA ILE A 42 -3.48 7.58 1.49
C ILE A 42 -3.09 8.87 2.20
N PRO A 43 -2.11 9.62 1.67
CA PRO A 43 -1.95 11.02 2.06
C PRO A 43 -3.04 11.84 1.39
N LYS A 44 -3.49 12.90 2.04
CA LYS A 44 -4.49 13.80 1.47
C LYS A 44 -3.91 14.60 0.31
N LYS A 45 -2.64 14.99 0.41
CA LYS A 45 -1.93 15.62 -0.70
C LYS A 45 -1.55 14.57 -1.74
N HIS A 46 -1.50 15.00 -2.98
CA HIS A 46 -1.13 14.12 -4.09
C HIS A 46 0.38 13.90 -4.16
N PHE A 47 0.79 12.63 -4.11
CA PHE A 47 2.13 12.18 -4.48
C PHE A 47 1.91 10.92 -5.31
N ASP A 48 2.67 10.73 -6.37
CA ASP A 48 2.40 9.66 -7.33
C ASP A 48 2.51 8.27 -6.72
N ASN A 49 3.49 8.06 -5.84
CA ASN A 49 3.70 6.75 -5.21
C ASN A 49 4.59 6.90 -3.96
N PHE A 50 4.86 5.76 -3.32
CA PHE A 50 5.71 5.70 -2.14
C PHE A 50 7.07 6.38 -2.33
N LEU A 51 7.70 6.16 -3.49
CA LEU A 51 9.04 6.67 -3.75
C LEU A 51 9.06 8.19 -3.94
N ALA A 52 7.95 8.79 -4.36
CA ALA A 52 7.81 10.22 -4.60
C ALA A 52 7.27 10.98 -3.38
N THR A 53 6.90 10.28 -2.32
CA THR A 53 6.28 10.88 -1.14
C THR A 53 7.36 11.36 -0.16
N PRO A 54 7.24 12.59 0.39
CA PRO A 54 8.14 13.03 1.45
C PRO A 54 8.11 12.09 2.64
N LYS A 55 9.27 11.86 3.25
CA LYS A 55 9.41 10.89 4.34
C LYS A 55 8.47 11.16 5.52
N GLU A 56 8.26 12.42 5.87
CA GLU A 56 7.35 12.79 6.95
C GLU A 56 5.92 12.30 6.70
N ILE A 57 5.44 12.49 5.48
CA ILE A 57 4.09 12.08 5.08
C ILE A 57 4.03 10.56 4.98
N MET A 58 5.04 9.94 4.39
CA MET A 58 5.11 8.49 4.29
C MET A 58 5.09 7.85 5.68
N HIS A 59 5.84 8.39 6.64
CA HIS A 59 5.86 7.89 8.02
C HIS A 59 4.47 7.96 8.65
N LYS A 60 3.75 9.06 8.45
CA LYS A 60 2.38 9.20 8.98
C LYS A 60 1.44 8.16 8.39
N CYS A 61 1.55 7.90 7.09
CA CYS A 61 0.73 6.87 6.44
C CYS A 61 1.10 5.48 6.96
N MET A 62 2.37 5.21 7.17
CA MET A 62 2.82 3.91 7.71
C MET A 62 2.35 3.69 9.14
N ASP A 63 2.37 4.74 9.97
CA ASP A 63 1.86 4.65 11.35
C ASP A 63 0.38 4.25 11.36
N VAL A 64 -0.42 4.89 10.50
CA VAL A 64 -1.85 4.57 10.39
C VAL A 64 -2.04 3.14 9.87
N ALA A 65 -1.27 2.74 8.86
CA ALA A 65 -1.35 1.38 8.31
C ALA A 65 -1.03 0.33 9.37
N GLN A 66 -0.01 0.56 10.20
CA GLN A 66 0.34 -0.36 11.28
C GLN A 66 -0.81 -0.52 12.27
N THR A 67 -1.39 0.60 12.70
CA THR A 67 -2.51 0.58 13.64
C THR A 67 -3.70 -0.19 13.06
N ILE A 68 -4.02 0.05 11.79
CA ILE A 68 -5.13 -0.65 11.13
C ILE A 68 -4.88 -2.15 11.07
N GLY A 69 -3.66 -2.56 10.72
CA GLY A 69 -3.29 -3.97 10.69
C GLY A 69 -3.45 -4.65 12.05
N GLN A 70 -3.04 -3.97 13.11
CA GLN A 70 -3.22 -4.46 14.48
C GLN A 70 -4.70 -4.64 14.82
N VAL A 71 -5.53 -3.69 14.42
CA VAL A 71 -6.99 -3.76 14.63
C VAL A 71 -7.60 -4.90 13.83
N GLN A 72 -7.16 -5.11 12.59
CA GLN A 72 -7.65 -6.22 11.77
C GLN A 72 -7.38 -7.58 12.43
N ILE A 73 -6.21 -7.76 13.03
CA ILE A 73 -5.88 -8.99 13.75
C ILE A 73 -6.77 -9.13 15.00
N ARG A 74 -6.87 -8.06 15.80
CA ARG A 74 -7.58 -8.11 17.08
C ARG A 74 -9.10 -8.20 16.90
N ASP A 75 -9.65 -7.38 16.02
CA ASP A 75 -11.11 -7.17 15.98
C ASP A 75 -11.80 -7.87 14.81
N LEU A 76 -11.12 -8.05 13.68
CA LEU A 76 -11.66 -8.82 12.55
C LEU A 76 -11.22 -10.28 12.58
N HIS A 77 -10.37 -10.63 13.54
CA HIS A 77 -9.84 -11.99 13.69
C HIS A 77 -9.03 -12.47 12.48
N ALA A 78 -8.40 -11.54 11.79
CA ALA A 78 -7.48 -11.90 10.72
C ALA A 78 -6.30 -12.70 11.30
N LYS A 79 -5.78 -13.62 10.51
CA LYS A 79 -4.63 -14.44 10.92
C LYS A 79 -3.30 -13.88 10.43
N GLY A 80 -3.36 -12.92 9.54
CA GLY A 80 -2.19 -12.22 9.03
C GLY A 80 -2.62 -10.97 8.29
N VAL A 81 -1.65 -10.15 7.89
CA VAL A 81 -1.90 -8.92 7.14
C VAL A 81 -0.80 -8.75 6.12
N ASN A 82 -1.18 -8.46 4.88
CA ASN A 82 -0.23 -8.02 3.87
C ASN A 82 -0.26 -6.49 3.80
N ILE A 83 0.91 -5.88 3.89
CA ILE A 83 1.09 -4.45 3.71
C ILE A 83 1.77 -4.27 2.36
N LEU A 84 1.08 -3.62 1.43
CA LEU A 84 1.53 -3.55 0.05
C LEU A 84 1.38 -2.14 -0.49
N SER A 85 2.42 -1.63 -1.15
CA SER A 85 2.34 -0.40 -1.91
C SER A 85 3.10 -0.58 -3.22
N ASN A 86 2.42 -0.34 -4.33
CA ASN A 86 3.00 -0.53 -5.66
C ASN A 86 3.52 0.80 -6.20
N CYS A 87 4.72 0.78 -6.74
CA CYS A 87 5.32 1.94 -7.38
C CYS A 87 5.51 1.64 -8.86
N TYR A 88 4.84 2.42 -9.69
CA TYR A 88 4.83 2.32 -11.14
C TYR A 88 4.02 1.14 -11.68
N LYS A 89 3.69 1.24 -12.95
CA LYS A 89 2.85 0.28 -13.66
C LYS A 89 3.44 -1.14 -13.65
N GLU A 90 4.75 -1.25 -13.82
CA GLU A 90 5.43 -2.54 -13.86
C GLU A 90 5.31 -3.31 -12.55
N ALA A 91 5.10 -2.60 -11.46
CA ALA A 91 4.90 -3.23 -10.14
C ALA A 91 3.42 -3.38 -9.79
N GLY A 92 2.51 -2.99 -10.70
CA GLY A 92 1.07 -3.16 -10.48
C GLY A 92 0.34 -1.92 -9.99
N GLN A 93 0.97 -0.75 -10.02
CA GLN A 93 0.28 0.47 -9.62
C GLN A 93 -0.74 0.88 -10.68
N THR A 94 -2.00 0.99 -10.28
CA THR A 94 -3.09 1.38 -11.19
C THR A 94 -3.59 2.80 -10.96
N ILE A 95 -3.49 3.31 -9.75
CA ILE A 95 -3.88 4.69 -9.40
C ILE A 95 -2.63 5.44 -8.99
N MET A 96 -2.32 6.53 -9.72
CA MET A 96 -1.09 7.31 -9.51
C MET A 96 -1.28 8.34 -8.41
N HIS A 97 -1.54 7.84 -7.22
CA HIS A 97 -1.60 8.55 -5.96
C HIS A 97 -1.13 7.56 -4.90
N PHE A 98 -0.13 7.92 -4.12
CA PHE A 98 0.44 7.00 -3.13
C PHE A 98 -0.65 6.39 -2.26
N HIS A 99 -0.65 5.08 -2.17
CA HIS A 99 -1.56 4.37 -1.26
C HIS A 99 -0.94 3.08 -0.77
N ILE A 100 -1.29 2.75 0.45
CA ILE A 100 -0.87 1.51 1.10
C ILE A 100 -2.10 0.63 1.22
N HIS A 101 -2.00 -0.59 0.69
CA HIS A 101 -3.00 -1.63 0.93
C HIS A 101 -2.72 -2.28 2.27
N VAL A 102 -3.70 -2.36 3.13
CA VAL A 102 -3.65 -3.13 4.37
C VAL A 102 -4.67 -4.25 4.21
N ILE A 103 -4.18 -5.44 3.90
CA ILE A 103 -5.01 -6.55 3.46
C ILE A 103 -5.03 -7.64 4.54
N PRO A 104 -6.13 -7.76 5.29
CA PRO A 104 -6.22 -8.81 6.30
C PRO A 104 -6.39 -10.17 5.63
N ARG A 105 -5.73 -11.19 6.18
CA ARG A 105 -5.72 -12.52 5.61
C ARG A 105 -6.34 -13.50 6.58
N TYR A 106 -7.24 -14.35 6.08
CA TYR A 106 -8.04 -15.24 6.92
C TYR A 106 -7.77 -16.71 6.67
N TYR A 107 -7.58 -17.09 5.39
CA TYR A 107 -7.33 -18.46 4.98
C TYR A 107 -6.79 -18.48 3.55
N GLU A 108 -6.23 -19.59 3.15
CA GLU A 108 -5.77 -19.76 1.77
C GLU A 108 -6.97 -19.72 0.81
N GLY A 109 -6.86 -18.86 -0.22
CA GLY A 109 -7.96 -18.67 -1.17
C GLY A 109 -8.96 -17.60 -0.78
N ASP A 110 -8.61 -16.74 0.18
CA ASP A 110 -9.49 -15.69 0.68
C ASP A 110 -9.62 -14.47 -0.24
N GLY A 111 -9.03 -14.51 -1.43
CA GLY A 111 -9.17 -13.47 -2.45
C GLY A 111 -7.88 -12.79 -2.86
N PHE A 112 -6.81 -12.97 -2.09
CA PHE A 112 -5.51 -12.39 -2.41
C PHE A 112 -4.43 -13.45 -2.39
N LYS A 113 -3.58 -13.44 -3.42
CA LYS A 113 -2.45 -14.34 -3.51
C LYS A 113 -1.24 -13.57 -3.99
N LEU A 114 -0.14 -13.70 -3.26
CA LEU A 114 1.14 -13.13 -3.63
C LEU A 114 2.09 -14.30 -3.86
N GLU A 115 2.64 -14.36 -5.07
CA GLU A 115 3.58 -15.40 -5.43
C GLU A 115 4.95 -14.82 -5.74
N MET A 116 5.98 -15.46 -5.18
CA MET A 116 7.36 -15.19 -5.52
C MET A 116 8.02 -16.52 -5.85
N HIS A 117 8.76 -16.54 -6.94
CA HIS A 117 9.54 -17.72 -7.27
C HIS A 117 11.00 -17.36 -7.45
N GLU A 118 11.86 -18.30 -7.14
CA GLU A 118 13.25 -18.17 -7.55
C GLU A 118 13.28 -18.28 -9.09
N ASN A 119 13.82 -17.25 -9.74
CA ASN A 119 13.85 -17.21 -11.20
C ASN A 119 15.13 -17.88 -11.71
N HIS A 120 15.00 -19.12 -12.15
CA HIS A 120 16.14 -19.92 -12.63
C HIS A 120 16.61 -19.53 -14.03
N GLU A 121 15.88 -18.63 -14.71
CA GLU A 121 16.26 -18.16 -16.05
C GLU A 121 17.13 -16.90 -16.01
N LEU A 122 17.38 -16.36 -14.82
CA LEU A 122 18.29 -15.23 -14.69
C LEU A 122 19.72 -15.65 -15.01
N PRO A 123 20.51 -14.77 -15.66
CA PRO A 123 21.93 -15.08 -15.89
C PRO A 123 22.68 -15.18 -14.57
N ASN A 124 23.90 -15.69 -14.63
CA ASN A 124 24.75 -15.79 -13.44
C ASN A 124 24.83 -14.44 -12.76
N LEU A 125 24.35 -14.37 -11.52
CA LEU A 125 24.29 -13.14 -10.76
C LEU A 125 25.58 -12.93 -9.98
N ASN A 126 26.14 -11.73 -10.05
CA ASN A 126 27.21 -11.31 -9.20
C ASN A 126 26.59 -10.52 -8.03
N LEU A 127 26.20 -11.21 -6.98
CA LEU A 127 25.54 -10.61 -5.84
C LEU A 127 26.35 -9.49 -5.18
N PRO A 128 27.69 -9.65 -4.97
CA PRO A 128 28.49 -8.55 -4.43
C PRO A 128 28.45 -7.28 -5.28
N ALA A 129 28.48 -7.42 -6.62
CA ALA A 129 28.42 -6.27 -7.51
C ALA A 129 27.07 -5.59 -7.45
N ILE A 130 25.98 -6.38 -7.42
CA ILE A 130 24.61 -5.84 -7.29
C ILE A 130 24.48 -5.09 -5.97
N ALA A 131 24.90 -5.68 -4.87
CA ALA A 131 24.87 -5.04 -3.55
C ALA A 131 25.67 -3.73 -3.55
N SER A 132 26.85 -3.73 -4.17
CA SER A 132 27.69 -2.56 -4.28
C SER A 132 27.01 -1.43 -5.06
N SER A 133 26.33 -1.77 -6.16
CA SER A 133 25.61 -0.80 -6.98
C SER A 133 24.50 -0.12 -6.19
N ILE A 134 23.74 -0.89 -5.41
CA ILE A 134 22.66 -0.35 -4.59
C ILE A 134 23.25 0.52 -3.46
N LYS A 135 24.27 0.01 -2.79
CA LYS A 135 24.92 0.70 -1.66
C LYS A 135 25.46 2.07 -2.06
N LYS A 136 26.01 2.21 -3.26
CA LYS A 136 26.54 3.48 -3.76
C LYS A 136 25.46 4.57 -3.87
N GLY A 137 24.21 4.19 -4.07
CA GLY A 137 23.10 5.12 -4.21
C GLY A 137 22.49 5.57 -2.88
N ILE A 138 22.89 4.95 -1.78
CA ILE A 138 22.35 5.28 -0.46
C ILE A 138 23.23 6.39 0.25
#